data_65ffe2d9f7c0a6ab7229601cdc54e381
#
_entry.id   65ffe2d9f7c0a6ab7229601cdc54e381
#
_cell.length_a   1.000
_cell.length_b   1.000
_cell.length_c   1.000
_cell.angle_alpha   90.00
_cell.angle_beta   90.00
_cell.angle_gamma   90.00
#
_symmetry.space_group_name_H-M   'P 1'
#
loop_
_entity.id
_entity.type
_entity.pdbx_description
1 polymer ?
#
loop_
_entity_poly.entity_id
_entity_poly.type
_entity_poly.pdbx_seq_one_letter_code
_entity_poly.pdbx_strand_id
1 'polypeptide(L)'
;MVQHHTGALRMSEFVFDIGQPGVGALAKQIWRDQAQEIKAMGQWRKSWYPEAPVYPAALKTGGDPNSIESLERMSAAHIQAMQMMGSTPTRDNRVTWFLEGMIAHHGGALVMAHDALNKSTNPTIRRLARDIIVAQRREIIELRRMLRHDGLNKPEYHQFDALFSF
;
A
#
# COMPACT_ATOMS: atom_id res chain seq x y z
N MET A 1 -0.73 -6.04 -4.36
CA MET A 1 -0.14 -4.67 -4.27
C MET A 1 -0.97 -3.61 -4.99
N VAL A 2 -1.38 -3.77 -6.27
CA VAL A 2 -2.10 -2.69 -7.02
C VAL A 2 -3.38 -2.23 -6.30
N GLN A 3 -4.24 -3.14 -5.86
CA GLN A 3 -5.46 -2.77 -5.14
C GLN A 3 -5.18 -2.14 -3.77
N HIS A 4 -4.12 -2.57 -3.12
CA HIS A 4 -3.65 -1.96 -1.88
C HIS A 4 -3.21 -0.51 -2.11
N HIS A 5 -2.37 -0.24 -3.09
CA HIS A 5 -1.95 1.12 -3.46
C HIS A 5 -3.13 2.01 -3.88
N THR A 6 -4.13 1.45 -4.56
CA THR A 6 -5.36 2.18 -4.89
C THR A 6 -6.05 2.70 -3.62
N GLY A 7 -6.05 1.91 -2.55
CA GLY A 7 -6.54 2.36 -1.24
C GLY A 7 -5.77 3.56 -0.70
N ALA A 8 -4.43 3.55 -0.77
CA ALA A 8 -3.62 4.68 -0.33
C ALA A 8 -3.90 5.96 -1.12
N LEU A 9 -4.10 5.85 -2.45
CA LEU A 9 -4.48 7.00 -3.27
C LEU A 9 -5.79 7.63 -2.76
N ARG A 10 -6.80 6.81 -2.56
CA ARG A 10 -8.12 7.26 -2.06
C ARG A 10 -8.04 7.85 -0.66
N MET A 11 -7.28 7.24 0.24
CA MET A 11 -7.07 7.78 1.59
C MET A 11 -6.38 9.14 1.55
N SER A 12 -5.39 9.31 0.70
CA SER A 12 -4.64 10.56 0.54
C SER A 12 -5.51 11.72 0.06
N GLU A 13 -6.47 11.47 -0.82
CA GLU A 13 -7.38 12.48 -1.36
C GLU A 13 -8.23 13.16 -0.28
N PHE A 14 -8.53 12.49 0.81
CA PHE A 14 -9.29 13.07 1.93
C PHE A 14 -8.58 14.23 2.64
N VAL A 15 -7.26 14.36 2.47
CA VAL A 15 -6.45 15.35 3.21
C VAL A 15 -5.60 16.24 2.30
N PHE A 16 -5.84 16.26 0.99
CA PHE A 16 -5.10 17.09 0.04
C PHE A 16 -5.18 18.58 0.32
N ASP A 17 -6.32 19.04 0.84
CA ASP A 17 -6.60 20.43 1.15
C ASP A 17 -6.16 20.86 2.56
N ILE A 18 -5.57 19.95 3.33
CA ILE A 18 -5.11 20.27 4.68
C ILE A 18 -3.83 21.10 4.59
N GLY A 19 -3.93 22.37 5.01
CA GLY A 19 -2.84 23.32 5.04
C GLY A 19 -1.91 23.20 6.25
N GLN A 20 -2.14 22.26 7.16
CA GLN A 20 -1.22 22.02 8.29
C GLN A 20 0.13 21.55 7.76
N PRO A 21 1.26 21.99 8.36
CA PRO A 21 2.59 21.64 7.87
C PRO A 21 2.77 20.13 7.69
N GLY A 22 2.94 19.72 6.46
CA GLY A 22 3.33 18.39 6.07
C GLY A 22 2.20 17.42 5.67
N VAL A 23 1.01 17.47 6.26
CA VAL A 23 -0.03 16.43 6.01
C VAL A 23 -0.47 16.39 4.55
N GLY A 24 -0.93 17.49 3.99
CA GLY A 24 -1.34 17.56 2.58
C GLY A 24 -0.19 17.31 1.61
N ALA A 25 1.02 17.81 1.92
CA ALA A 25 2.21 17.57 1.12
C ALA A 25 2.61 16.09 1.11
N LEU A 26 2.62 15.44 2.27
CA LEU A 26 2.91 14.00 2.39
C LEU A 26 1.86 13.16 1.66
N ALA A 27 0.59 13.48 1.82
CA ALA A 27 -0.51 12.79 1.12
C ALA A 27 -0.35 12.86 -0.41
N LYS A 28 0.01 14.03 -0.94
CA LYS A 28 0.27 14.23 -2.38
C LYS A 28 1.50 13.46 -2.85
N GLN A 29 2.53 13.37 -2.03
CA GLN A 29 3.73 12.58 -2.34
C GLN A 29 3.38 11.08 -2.39
N ILE A 30 2.73 10.54 -1.37
CA ILE A 30 2.26 9.14 -1.33
C ILE A 30 1.40 8.84 -2.56
N TRP A 31 0.47 9.72 -2.88
CA TRP A 31 -0.40 9.56 -4.05
C TRP A 31 0.40 9.43 -5.36
N ARG A 32 1.34 10.35 -5.60
CA ARG A 32 2.16 10.34 -6.83
C ARG A 32 3.03 9.11 -6.95
N ASP A 33 3.72 8.77 -5.87
CA ASP A 33 4.68 7.66 -5.87
C ASP A 33 3.95 6.33 -6.07
N GLN A 34 2.85 6.11 -5.36
CA GLN A 34 2.08 4.87 -5.50
C GLN A 34 1.27 4.81 -6.80
N ALA A 35 0.84 5.94 -7.37
CA ALA A 35 0.23 5.96 -8.71
C ALA A 35 1.24 5.53 -9.80
N GLN A 36 2.50 5.93 -9.69
CA GLN A 36 3.56 5.49 -10.60
C GLN A 36 3.84 3.97 -10.46
N GLU A 37 3.84 3.46 -9.24
CA GLU A 37 4.01 2.02 -8.99
C GLU A 37 2.84 1.20 -9.54
N ILE A 38 1.60 1.65 -9.38
CA ILE A 38 0.42 1.05 -10.00
C ILE A 38 0.59 0.98 -11.52
N LYS A 39 1.01 2.08 -12.15
CA LYS A 39 1.23 2.15 -13.59
C LYS A 39 2.30 1.16 -14.04
N ALA A 40 3.42 1.10 -13.34
CA ALA A 40 4.52 0.18 -13.65
C ALA A 40 4.07 -1.28 -13.54
N MET A 41 3.42 -1.66 -12.44
CA MET A 41 2.90 -3.01 -12.24
C MET A 41 1.88 -3.40 -13.32
N GLY A 42 1.01 -2.49 -13.73
CA GLY A 42 0.05 -2.71 -14.81
C GLY A 42 0.72 -2.94 -16.17
N GLN A 43 1.78 -2.19 -16.48
CA GLN A 43 2.59 -2.37 -17.70
C GLN A 43 3.31 -3.71 -17.70
N TRP A 44 3.93 -4.10 -16.57
CA TRP A 44 4.61 -5.39 -16.45
C TRP A 44 3.64 -6.55 -16.60
N ARG A 45 2.46 -6.47 -15.98
CA ARG A 45 1.44 -7.49 -16.13
C ARG A 45 1.05 -7.69 -17.60
N LYS A 46 0.80 -6.62 -18.33
CA LYS A 46 0.45 -6.70 -19.76
C LYS A 46 1.60 -7.25 -20.61
N SER A 47 2.83 -6.89 -20.28
CA SER A 47 4.01 -7.32 -21.03
C SER A 47 4.41 -8.77 -20.75
N TRP A 48 4.35 -9.19 -19.47
CA TRP A 48 4.82 -10.54 -19.09
C TRP A 48 3.73 -11.60 -19.16
N TYR A 49 2.48 -11.19 -18.96
CA TYR A 49 1.32 -12.10 -18.88
C TYR A 49 0.14 -11.59 -19.74
N PRO A 50 0.36 -11.42 -21.06
CA PRO A 50 -0.71 -10.91 -21.94
C PRO A 50 -1.95 -11.83 -21.95
N GLU A 51 -1.72 -13.12 -21.71
CA GLU A 51 -2.78 -14.15 -21.66
C GLU A 51 -3.50 -14.26 -20.32
N ALA A 52 -3.10 -13.46 -19.30
CA ALA A 52 -3.77 -13.49 -18.00
C ALA A 52 -5.24 -13.05 -18.14
N PRO A 53 -6.21 -13.95 -17.86
CA PRO A 53 -7.58 -13.78 -18.34
C PRO A 53 -8.39 -12.74 -17.58
N VAL A 54 -7.98 -12.39 -16.36
CA VAL A 54 -8.77 -11.56 -15.43
C VAL A 54 -7.93 -10.52 -14.73
N TYR A 55 -8.55 -9.39 -14.39
CA TYR A 55 -7.98 -8.34 -13.57
C TYR A 55 -9.10 -7.54 -12.87
N PRO A 56 -8.97 -7.18 -11.60
CA PRO A 56 -7.91 -7.59 -10.66
C PRO A 56 -8.01 -9.09 -10.35
N ALA A 57 -6.84 -9.72 -10.19
CA ALA A 57 -6.73 -11.16 -10.05
C ALA A 57 -6.22 -11.60 -8.68
N ALA A 58 -6.71 -12.73 -8.21
CA ALA A 58 -6.21 -13.44 -7.06
C ALA A 58 -5.97 -14.91 -7.43
N LEU A 59 -5.13 -15.59 -6.65
CA LEU A 59 -4.96 -17.02 -6.77
C LEU A 59 -6.19 -17.73 -6.22
N LYS A 60 -6.73 -18.69 -6.98
CA LYS A 60 -7.80 -19.60 -6.50
C LYS A 60 -7.30 -20.36 -5.26
N THR A 61 -8.20 -20.66 -4.35
CA THR A 61 -7.88 -21.51 -3.19
C THR A 61 -7.33 -22.85 -3.68
N GLY A 62 -6.12 -23.21 -3.20
CA GLY A 62 -5.44 -24.44 -3.62
C GLY A 62 -4.88 -24.43 -5.03
N GLY A 63 -4.93 -23.28 -5.72
CA GLY A 63 -4.36 -23.14 -7.07
C GLY A 63 -2.83 -23.15 -7.08
N ASP A 64 -2.26 -23.52 -8.24
CA ASP A 64 -0.82 -23.45 -8.46
C ASP A 64 -0.37 -21.99 -8.64
N PRO A 65 0.48 -21.45 -7.75
CA PRO A 65 0.96 -20.08 -7.86
C PRO A 65 1.82 -19.80 -9.11
N ASN A 66 2.27 -20.84 -9.80
CA ASN A 66 3.05 -20.73 -11.03
C ASN A 66 2.20 -20.83 -12.32
N SER A 67 0.88 -20.94 -12.19
CA SER A 67 -0.04 -21.06 -13.32
C SER A 67 -1.04 -19.90 -13.40
N ILE A 68 -1.09 -19.23 -14.55
CA ILE A 68 -2.10 -18.18 -14.81
C ILE A 68 -3.54 -18.73 -14.87
N GLU A 69 -3.71 -20.03 -15.12
CA GLU A 69 -5.01 -20.69 -15.10
C GLU A 69 -5.58 -20.82 -13.67
N SER A 70 -4.70 -20.73 -12.67
CA SER A 70 -5.10 -20.70 -11.26
C SER A 70 -5.58 -19.33 -10.78
N LEU A 71 -5.61 -18.33 -11.64
CA LEU A 71 -6.11 -17.00 -11.30
C LEU A 71 -7.63 -16.92 -11.45
N GLU A 72 -8.23 -16.18 -10.55
CA GLU A 72 -9.63 -15.78 -10.60
C GLU A 72 -9.78 -14.27 -10.39
N ARG A 73 -10.91 -13.71 -10.83
CA ARG A 73 -11.21 -12.30 -10.56
C ARG A 73 -11.43 -12.10 -9.06
N MET A 74 -10.80 -11.08 -8.50
CA MET A 74 -11.08 -10.66 -7.13
C MET A 74 -12.57 -10.28 -6.97
N SER A 75 -13.19 -10.77 -5.91
CA SER A 75 -14.51 -10.31 -5.49
C SER A 75 -14.46 -8.84 -5.01
N ALA A 76 -15.61 -8.17 -4.99
CA ALA A 76 -15.71 -6.82 -4.44
C ALA A 76 -15.23 -6.76 -2.98
N ALA A 77 -15.57 -7.75 -2.17
CA ALA A 77 -15.12 -7.86 -0.78
C ALA A 77 -13.59 -8.02 -0.68
N HIS A 78 -12.99 -8.82 -1.55
CA HIS A 78 -11.54 -9.00 -1.60
C HIS A 78 -10.82 -7.70 -2.01
N ILE A 79 -11.33 -7.00 -3.02
CA ILE A 79 -10.80 -5.70 -3.44
C ILE A 79 -10.85 -4.70 -2.27
N GLN A 80 -11.99 -4.62 -1.58
CA GLN A 80 -12.16 -3.73 -0.43
C GLN A 80 -11.17 -4.06 0.70
N ALA A 81 -11.02 -5.36 1.02
CA ALA A 81 -10.05 -5.82 2.02
C ALA A 81 -8.62 -5.45 1.64
N MET A 82 -8.23 -5.60 0.38
CA MET A 82 -6.89 -5.25 -0.10
C MET A 82 -6.63 -3.73 -0.08
N GLN A 83 -7.65 -2.91 -0.29
CA GLN A 83 -7.52 -1.44 -0.23
C GLN A 83 -7.30 -0.91 1.19
N MET A 84 -7.69 -1.65 2.22
CA MET A 84 -7.43 -1.36 3.64
C MET A 84 -7.77 0.09 4.06
N MET A 85 -8.86 0.64 3.55
CA MET A 85 -9.23 2.03 3.83
C MET A 85 -9.93 2.22 5.16
N GLY A 86 -10.51 1.17 5.72
CA GLY A 86 -11.37 1.27 6.89
C GLY A 86 -12.68 2.03 6.61
N SER A 87 -13.27 2.60 7.64
CA SER A 87 -14.48 3.41 7.53
C SER A 87 -14.17 4.80 6.95
N THR A 88 -15.12 5.38 6.23
CA THR A 88 -15.00 6.75 5.71
C THR A 88 -14.85 7.74 6.86
N PRO A 89 -13.87 8.66 6.82
CA PRO A 89 -13.68 9.64 7.87
C PRO A 89 -14.73 10.75 7.80
N THR A 90 -14.87 11.43 8.92
CA THR A 90 -15.59 12.71 9.00
C THR A 90 -14.63 13.86 8.71
N ARG A 91 -15.18 15.07 8.52
CA ARG A 91 -14.38 16.28 8.36
C ARG A 91 -13.45 16.52 9.57
N ASP A 92 -13.93 16.21 10.77
CA ASP A 92 -13.21 16.53 12.01
C ASP A 92 -12.10 15.54 12.34
N ASN A 93 -12.22 14.27 11.92
CA ASN A 93 -11.24 13.23 12.23
C ASN A 93 -10.35 12.82 11.06
N ARG A 94 -10.52 13.39 9.86
CA ARG A 94 -9.83 12.92 8.65
C ARG A 94 -8.30 12.98 8.73
N VAL A 95 -7.74 13.93 9.47
CA VAL A 95 -6.27 14.04 9.63
C VAL A 95 -5.75 12.87 10.46
N THR A 96 -6.29 12.66 11.67
CA THR A 96 -5.89 11.54 12.53
C THR A 96 -6.20 10.20 11.87
N TRP A 97 -7.36 10.07 11.24
CA TRP A 97 -7.74 8.89 10.47
C TRP A 97 -6.73 8.58 9.37
N PHE A 98 -6.29 9.60 8.61
CA PHE A 98 -5.27 9.44 7.56
C PHE A 98 -3.92 9.02 8.16
N LEU A 99 -3.45 9.73 9.19
CA LEU A 99 -2.14 9.46 9.78
C LEU A 99 -2.05 8.05 10.40
N GLU A 100 -3.03 7.68 11.23
CA GLU A 100 -3.09 6.35 11.85
C GLU A 100 -3.37 5.26 10.82
N GLY A 101 -4.35 5.46 9.94
CA GLY A 101 -4.72 4.51 8.91
C GLY A 101 -3.60 4.26 7.91
N MET A 102 -2.84 5.30 7.55
CA MET A 102 -1.74 5.16 6.60
C MET A 102 -0.53 4.43 7.21
N ILE A 103 -0.29 4.53 8.52
CA ILE A 103 0.72 3.68 9.20
C ILE A 103 0.35 2.20 9.05
N ALA A 104 -0.89 1.84 9.37
CA ALA A 104 -1.37 0.45 9.24
C ALA A 104 -1.34 -0.01 7.78
N HIS A 105 -1.75 0.84 6.85
CA HIS A 105 -1.73 0.58 5.42
C HIS A 105 -0.31 0.31 4.92
N HIS A 106 0.64 1.18 5.25
CA HIS A 106 2.05 1.01 4.89
C HIS A 106 2.65 -0.26 5.51
N GLY A 107 2.28 -0.59 6.74
CA GLY A 107 2.67 -1.85 7.36
C GLY A 107 2.23 -3.07 6.54
N GLY A 108 1.00 -3.07 6.01
CA GLY A 108 0.51 -4.08 5.09
C GLY A 108 1.34 -4.18 3.80
N ALA A 109 1.77 -3.05 3.24
CA ALA A 109 2.65 -3.05 2.07
C ALA A 109 4.05 -3.62 2.38
N LEU A 110 4.60 -3.33 3.58
CA LEU A 110 5.88 -3.91 4.00
C LEU A 110 5.78 -5.43 4.07
N VAL A 111 4.71 -5.98 4.63
CA VAL A 111 4.46 -7.44 4.67
C VAL A 111 4.46 -8.02 3.26
N MET A 112 3.70 -7.43 2.34
CA MET A 112 3.64 -7.89 0.94
C MET A 112 4.98 -7.76 0.21
N ALA A 113 5.74 -6.71 0.47
CA ALA A 113 7.06 -6.50 -0.14
C ALA A 113 8.08 -7.54 0.35
N HIS A 114 8.08 -7.86 1.64
CA HIS A 114 8.91 -8.95 2.19
C HIS A 114 8.51 -10.30 1.61
N ASP A 115 7.22 -10.57 1.47
CA ASP A 115 6.73 -11.80 0.84
C ASP A 115 7.22 -11.90 -0.61
N ALA A 116 7.17 -10.81 -1.38
CA ALA A 116 7.71 -10.76 -2.73
C ALA A 116 9.24 -11.01 -2.77
N LEU A 117 10.00 -10.47 -1.80
CA LEU A 117 11.44 -10.75 -1.70
C LEU A 117 11.74 -12.22 -1.39
N ASN A 118 10.90 -12.87 -0.62
CA ASN A 118 11.07 -14.27 -0.25
C ASN A 118 10.68 -15.24 -1.37
N LYS A 119 9.69 -14.87 -2.20
CA LYS A 119 9.11 -15.78 -3.19
C LYS A 119 9.55 -15.51 -4.62
N SER A 120 9.81 -14.24 -5.00
CA SER A 120 10.13 -13.90 -6.38
C SER A 120 11.62 -13.95 -6.67
N THR A 121 11.99 -14.55 -7.79
CA THR A 121 13.33 -14.49 -8.38
C THR A 121 13.48 -13.39 -9.43
N ASN A 122 12.37 -12.76 -9.85
CA ASN A 122 12.38 -11.71 -10.85
C ASN A 122 13.04 -10.44 -10.29
N PRO A 123 14.14 -9.95 -10.91
CA PRO A 123 14.91 -8.82 -10.41
C PRO A 123 14.11 -7.51 -10.37
N THR A 124 13.18 -7.32 -11.31
CA THR A 124 12.33 -6.14 -11.36
C THR A 124 11.34 -6.11 -10.18
N ILE A 125 10.70 -7.23 -9.89
CA ILE A 125 9.82 -7.39 -8.72
C ILE A 125 10.60 -7.19 -7.43
N ARG A 126 11.78 -7.79 -7.31
CA ARG A 126 12.63 -7.66 -6.12
C ARG A 126 13.11 -6.23 -5.90
N ARG A 127 13.41 -5.50 -6.98
CA ARG A 127 13.76 -4.07 -6.90
C ARG A 127 12.58 -3.27 -6.37
N LEU A 128 11.39 -3.40 -6.97
CA LEU A 128 10.19 -2.71 -6.51
C LEU A 128 9.90 -2.99 -5.03
N ALA A 129 10.01 -4.25 -4.61
CA ALA A 129 9.78 -4.62 -3.21
C ALA A 129 10.74 -3.89 -2.25
N ARG A 130 12.03 -3.78 -2.60
CA ARG A 130 13.00 -3.00 -1.79
C ARG A 130 12.67 -1.51 -1.79
N ASP A 131 12.31 -0.95 -2.94
CA ASP A 131 11.97 0.46 -3.08
C ASP A 131 10.74 0.80 -2.22
N ILE A 132 9.72 -0.07 -2.20
CA ILE A 132 8.55 0.05 -1.33
C ILE A 132 8.97 0.03 0.14
N ILE A 133 9.80 -0.90 0.57
CA ILE A 133 10.26 -0.98 1.96
C ILE A 133 10.98 0.31 2.35
N VAL A 134 11.90 0.79 1.52
CA VAL A 134 12.67 2.01 1.80
C VAL A 134 11.78 3.24 1.85
N ALA A 135 10.88 3.41 0.90
CA ALA A 135 9.98 4.57 0.82
C ALA A 135 8.98 4.55 1.98
N GLN A 136 8.26 3.45 2.16
CA GLN A 136 7.16 3.42 3.11
C GLN A 136 7.61 3.38 4.58
N ARG A 137 8.79 2.85 4.90
CA ARG A 137 9.35 3.03 6.25
C ARG A 137 9.62 4.50 6.57
N ARG A 138 10.11 5.28 5.60
CA ARG A 138 10.33 6.74 5.79
C ARG A 138 9.00 7.45 6.02
N GLU A 139 7.99 7.10 5.27
CA GLU A 139 6.65 7.65 5.40
C GLU A 139 6.02 7.28 6.76
N ILE A 140 6.16 6.04 7.23
CA ILE A 140 5.73 5.65 8.57
C ILE A 140 6.40 6.51 9.65
N ILE A 141 7.70 6.75 9.55
CA ILE A 141 8.43 7.59 10.49
C ILE A 141 7.88 9.02 10.49
N GLU A 142 7.58 9.56 9.31
CA GLU A 142 7.03 10.91 9.15
C GLU A 142 5.58 11.00 9.68
N LEU A 143 4.74 10.02 9.39
CA LEU A 143 3.38 9.92 9.93
C LEU A 143 3.38 9.90 11.47
N ARG A 144 4.30 9.12 12.08
CA ARG A 144 4.48 9.09 13.53
C ARG A 144 4.94 10.43 14.08
N ARG A 145 5.82 11.12 13.35
CA ARG A 145 6.30 12.46 13.75
C ARG A 145 5.13 13.44 13.82
N MET A 146 4.25 13.43 12.83
CA MET A 146 3.04 14.26 12.80
C MET A 146 2.09 13.91 13.94
N LEU A 147 1.84 12.63 14.20
CA LEU A 147 0.99 12.18 15.31
C LEU A 147 1.56 12.62 16.67
N ARG A 148 2.87 12.50 16.88
CA ARG A 148 3.51 12.97 18.10
C ARG A 148 3.39 14.49 18.31
N HIS A 149 3.45 15.25 17.22
CA HIS A 149 3.22 16.70 17.27
C HIS A 149 1.80 17.01 17.77
N ASP A 150 0.83 16.16 17.43
CA ASP A 150 -0.57 16.25 17.87
C ASP A 150 -0.83 15.56 19.24
N GLY A 151 0.24 15.19 19.96
CA GLY A 151 0.16 14.56 21.28
C GLY A 151 -0.18 13.06 21.24
N LEU A 152 -0.13 12.41 20.08
CA LEU A 152 -0.44 11.00 19.91
C LEU A 152 0.83 10.17 19.75
N ASN A 153 0.99 9.17 20.63
CA ASN A 153 2.09 8.20 20.55
C ASN A 153 1.61 6.87 21.13
N LYS A 154 1.15 5.97 20.27
CA LYS A 154 0.62 4.66 20.68
C LYS A 154 1.61 3.55 20.32
N PRO A 155 1.72 2.47 21.12
CA PRO A 155 2.58 1.31 20.82
C PRO A 155 2.30 0.70 19.44
N GLU A 156 1.05 0.69 19.00
CA GLU A 156 0.61 0.12 17.73
C GLU A 156 1.28 0.81 16.51
N TYR A 157 1.71 2.07 16.65
CA TYR A 157 2.42 2.76 15.58
C TYR A 157 3.81 2.17 15.28
N HIS A 158 4.35 1.35 16.19
CA HIS A 158 5.66 0.72 16.12
C HIS A 158 5.63 -0.76 15.74
N GLN A 159 4.45 -1.33 15.53
CA GLN A 159 4.30 -2.77 15.29
C GLN A 159 5.01 -3.30 14.03
N PHE A 160 5.37 -2.42 13.08
CA PHE A 160 6.02 -2.79 11.83
C PHE A 160 7.54 -2.51 11.80
N ASP A 161 8.14 -2.05 12.90
CA ASP A 161 9.56 -1.65 12.92
C ASP A 161 10.51 -2.79 12.53
N ALA A 162 10.18 -4.03 12.85
CA ALA A 162 10.96 -5.20 12.44
C ALA A 162 11.00 -5.42 10.91
N LEU A 163 10.08 -4.79 10.16
CA LEU A 163 9.99 -4.89 8.70
C LEU A 163 10.72 -3.74 7.97
N PHE A 164 11.43 -2.88 8.68
CA PHE A 164 12.11 -1.72 8.08
C PHE A 164 13.40 -2.06 7.35
N SER A 165 13.93 -3.22 7.54
CA SER A 165 15.13 -3.73 6.87
C SER A 165 14.84 -5.06 6.16
N PHE A 166 15.70 -5.41 5.20
CA PHE A 166 15.60 -6.66 4.41
C PHE A 166 16.93 -7.38 4.32
#